data_871c3a8ef26cb7de8db75ba079c1f126
#
_entry.id   871c3a8ef26cb7de8db75ba079c1f126
#
_cell.length_a   1.000
_cell.length_b   1.000
_cell.length_c   1.000
_cell.angle_alpha   90.00
_cell.angle_beta   90.00
_cell.angle_gamma   90.00
#
_symmetry.space_group_name_H-M   'P 1'
#
loop_
_entity.id
_entity.type
_entity.pdbx_description
1 polymer ?
#
loop_
_entity_poly.entity_id
_entity_poly.type
_entity_poly.pdbx_seq_one_letter_code
_entity_poly.pdbx_strand_id
1 'polypeptide(L)'
;MPELEKIIEEKLINQLVYGDSQWTYRDDLKTEEDLWKNFKYILEQNNKDRLNGELLSDSEFEQVKNQLQFSSFYKAGEWLVGENGKVQVHVQRDTERLHLVVMNHEHIAGGSSVYEVINQYSALKNDEEDTTSERDRRFDVTLMINGLPMIHIELKNKQHSYMKAFHQIKKYIGEGKFTGIFSAVQMFVVSNGVDTKYFAAAGDTELNPKFMSGWVDRDNNPVTDYIDFAKSVLRIPEAHEMIARYTVLDEDAKRLI
;
A
#
# COMPACT_ATOMS: atom_id res chain seq x y z
N MET A 1 25.73 9.73 5.17
CA MET A 1 24.55 10.22 4.40
C MET A 1 23.45 9.19 4.29
N PRO A 2 23.69 7.88 4.04
CA PRO A 2 22.66 6.86 4.22
C PRO A 2 22.03 6.84 5.62
N GLU A 3 22.80 7.23 6.63
CA GLU A 3 22.37 7.28 8.03
C GLU A 3 21.24 8.28 8.30
N LEU A 4 21.18 9.40 7.57
CA LEU A 4 20.12 10.41 7.74
C LEU A 4 18.77 9.94 7.19
N GLU A 5 18.72 9.19 6.09
CA GLU A 5 17.48 8.62 5.56
C GLU A 5 16.93 7.55 6.50
N LYS A 6 17.82 6.70 7.03
CA LYS A 6 17.46 5.71 8.03
C LYS A 6 16.84 6.32 9.30
N ILE A 7 17.38 7.44 9.78
CA ILE A 7 16.82 8.13 10.97
C ILE A 7 15.43 8.68 10.69
N ILE A 8 15.18 9.23 9.48
CA ILE A 8 13.86 9.72 9.07
C ILE A 8 12.86 8.54 9.01
N GLU A 9 13.26 7.43 8.43
CA GLU A 9 12.46 6.21 8.34
C GLU A 9 12.12 5.64 9.74
N GLU A 10 13.13 5.49 10.61
CA GLU A 10 12.91 5.01 11.98
C GLU A 10 11.97 5.91 12.78
N LYS A 11 12.08 7.23 12.65
CA LYS A 11 11.15 8.17 13.29
C LYS A 11 9.73 8.06 12.75
N LEU A 12 9.58 7.89 11.44
CA LEU A 12 8.26 7.68 10.81
C LEU A 12 7.62 6.39 11.34
N ILE A 13 8.35 5.27 11.33
CA ILE A 13 7.86 3.99 11.85
C ILE A 13 7.48 4.12 13.32
N ASN A 14 8.33 4.77 14.13
CA ASN A 14 8.02 5.00 15.54
C ASN A 14 6.74 5.82 15.74
N GLN A 15 6.50 6.85 14.92
CA GLN A 15 5.25 7.62 14.97
C GLN A 15 4.05 6.75 14.57
N LEU A 16 4.17 5.94 13.54
CA LEU A 16 3.10 5.07 13.05
C LEU A 16 2.72 3.98 14.06
N VAL A 17 3.70 3.45 14.80
CA VAL A 17 3.52 2.30 15.70
C VAL A 17 3.23 2.73 17.15
N TYR A 18 3.97 3.70 17.66
CA TYR A 18 3.92 4.11 19.08
C TYR A 18 3.25 5.46 19.30
N GLY A 19 2.97 6.21 18.22
CA GLY A 19 2.10 7.38 18.27
C GLY A 19 0.62 7.00 18.22
N ASP A 20 -0.24 7.99 17.97
CA ASP A 20 -1.70 7.79 17.87
C ASP A 20 -2.14 7.16 16.52
N SER A 21 -1.22 6.54 15.79
CA SER A 21 -1.46 6.11 14.40
C SER A 21 -1.96 4.68 14.23
N GLN A 22 -1.79 3.81 15.24
CA GLN A 22 -2.39 2.47 15.36
C GLN A 22 -1.91 1.41 14.33
N TRP A 23 -0.70 1.55 13.77
CA TRP A 23 -0.11 0.55 12.90
C TRP A 23 0.70 -0.48 13.68
N THR A 24 0.71 -1.72 13.21
CA THR A 24 1.55 -2.80 13.73
C THR A 24 2.77 -2.98 12.85
N TYR A 25 3.97 -2.85 13.42
CA TYR A 25 5.20 -3.07 12.67
C TYR A 25 5.46 -4.56 12.44
N ARG A 26 5.79 -4.91 11.21
CA ARG A 26 6.03 -6.29 10.77
C ARG A 26 7.42 -6.38 10.14
N ASP A 27 8.42 -6.62 10.96
CA ASP A 27 9.82 -6.81 10.55
C ASP A 27 10.10 -8.20 9.95
N ASP A 28 9.16 -9.11 10.10
CA ASP A 28 9.17 -10.48 9.58
C ASP A 28 8.76 -10.59 8.11
N LEU A 29 8.08 -9.57 7.54
CA LEU A 29 7.58 -9.58 6.17
C LEU A 29 8.61 -8.95 5.22
N LYS A 30 9.49 -9.75 4.63
CA LYS A 30 10.63 -9.27 3.81
C LYS A 30 10.57 -9.72 2.35
N THR A 31 9.83 -10.76 2.04
CA THR A 31 9.70 -11.32 0.70
C THR A 31 8.25 -11.29 0.22
N GLU A 32 8.03 -11.41 -1.09
CA GLU A 32 6.67 -11.50 -1.64
C GLU A 32 5.93 -12.73 -1.12
N GLU A 33 6.65 -13.82 -0.88
CA GLU A 33 6.07 -15.02 -0.30
C GLU A 33 5.56 -14.77 1.13
N ASP A 34 6.32 -14.01 1.95
CA ASP A 34 5.88 -13.65 3.31
C ASP A 34 4.62 -12.77 3.27
N LEU A 35 4.57 -11.81 2.33
CA LEU A 35 3.39 -10.96 2.16
C LEU A 35 2.15 -11.77 1.74
N TRP A 36 2.30 -12.71 0.79
CA TRP A 36 1.20 -13.57 0.38
C TRP A 36 0.74 -14.52 1.49
N LYS A 37 1.65 -15.05 2.29
CA LYS A 37 1.32 -15.88 3.47
C LYS A 37 0.55 -15.06 4.52
N ASN A 38 1.00 -13.83 4.79
CA ASN A 38 0.32 -12.92 5.70
C ASN A 38 -1.08 -12.57 5.21
N PHE A 39 -1.21 -12.22 3.93
CA PHE A 39 -2.50 -11.93 3.31
C PHE A 39 -3.45 -13.14 3.38
N LYS A 40 -2.97 -14.34 3.03
CA LYS A 40 -3.76 -15.59 3.14
C LYS A 40 -4.28 -15.78 4.56
N TYR A 41 -3.40 -15.65 5.55
CA TYR A 41 -3.77 -15.78 6.95
C TYR A 41 -4.87 -14.80 7.36
N ILE A 42 -4.72 -13.52 7.05
CA ILE A 42 -5.72 -12.49 7.37
C ILE A 42 -7.05 -12.78 6.65
N LEU A 43 -7.00 -13.12 5.37
CA LEU A 43 -8.18 -13.48 4.58
C LEU A 43 -8.95 -14.64 5.21
N GLU A 44 -8.25 -15.70 5.61
CA GLU A 44 -8.85 -16.87 6.25
C GLU A 44 -9.44 -16.51 7.62
N GLN A 45 -8.75 -15.68 8.44
CA GLN A 45 -9.27 -15.24 9.73
C GLN A 45 -10.56 -14.43 9.58
N ASN A 46 -10.61 -13.54 8.60
CA ASN A 46 -11.77 -12.68 8.35
C ASN A 46 -12.95 -13.42 7.70
N ASN A 47 -12.74 -14.63 7.19
CA ASN A 47 -13.76 -15.41 6.50
C ASN A 47 -13.98 -16.82 7.08
N LYS A 48 -13.67 -17.04 8.35
CA LYS A 48 -13.81 -18.35 9.00
C LYS A 48 -15.20 -18.98 8.81
N ASP A 49 -16.25 -18.19 8.96
CA ASP A 49 -17.61 -18.66 8.82
C ASP A 49 -17.93 -19.07 7.36
N ARG A 50 -17.40 -18.30 6.39
CA ARG A 50 -17.59 -18.59 4.94
C ARG A 50 -16.76 -19.77 4.47
N LEU A 51 -15.67 -20.04 5.12
CA LEU A 51 -14.79 -21.18 4.88
C LEU A 51 -15.23 -22.44 5.64
N ASN A 52 -16.28 -22.36 6.44
CA ASN A 52 -16.76 -23.46 7.30
C ASN A 52 -15.67 -24.06 8.20
N GLY A 53 -14.67 -23.26 8.58
CA GLY A 53 -13.53 -23.67 9.37
C GLY A 53 -12.41 -24.39 8.60
N GLU A 54 -12.55 -24.58 7.29
CA GLU A 54 -11.51 -25.16 6.42
C GLU A 54 -10.63 -24.06 5.83
N LEU A 55 -9.31 -24.25 5.87
CA LEU A 55 -8.36 -23.31 5.26
C LEU A 55 -8.38 -23.43 3.73
N LEU A 56 -7.92 -22.39 3.06
CA LEU A 56 -7.73 -22.41 1.61
C LEU A 56 -6.61 -23.38 1.22
N SER A 57 -6.89 -24.28 0.28
CA SER A 57 -5.85 -25.08 -0.37
C SER A 57 -4.93 -24.19 -1.22
N ASP A 58 -3.79 -24.71 -1.64
CA ASP A 58 -2.85 -23.96 -2.48
C ASP A 58 -3.50 -23.57 -3.83
N SER A 59 -4.27 -24.48 -4.42
CA SER A 59 -4.97 -24.22 -5.69
C SER A 59 -6.08 -23.16 -5.56
N GLU A 60 -6.77 -23.13 -4.42
CA GLU A 60 -7.76 -22.09 -4.13
C GLU A 60 -7.09 -20.74 -3.89
N PHE A 61 -5.96 -20.74 -3.19
CA PHE A 61 -5.21 -19.50 -2.96
C PHE A 61 -4.57 -18.96 -4.23
N GLU A 62 -4.15 -19.81 -5.17
CA GLU A 62 -3.72 -19.35 -6.50
C GLU A 62 -4.86 -18.64 -7.28
N GLN A 63 -6.11 -19.08 -7.13
CA GLN A 63 -7.25 -18.36 -7.71
C GLN A 63 -7.38 -16.95 -7.11
N VAL A 64 -7.11 -16.80 -5.80
CA VAL A 64 -7.11 -15.50 -5.13
C VAL A 64 -5.98 -14.62 -5.66
N LYS A 65 -4.74 -15.12 -5.72
CA LYS A 65 -3.60 -14.36 -6.24
C LYS A 65 -3.83 -13.86 -7.68
N ASN A 66 -4.40 -14.71 -8.54
CA ASN A 66 -4.70 -14.36 -9.92
C ASN A 66 -5.70 -13.19 -10.03
N GLN A 67 -6.65 -13.07 -9.11
CA GLN A 67 -7.61 -11.96 -9.08
C GLN A 67 -6.96 -10.65 -8.58
N LEU A 68 -5.87 -10.75 -7.82
CA LEU A 68 -5.16 -9.61 -7.23
C LEU A 68 -3.96 -9.15 -8.08
N GLN A 69 -3.78 -9.70 -9.27
CA GLN A 69 -2.80 -9.24 -10.25
C GLN A 69 -3.44 -8.20 -11.17
N PHE A 70 -3.45 -6.95 -10.72
CA PHE A 70 -4.07 -5.87 -11.48
C PHE A 70 -3.15 -5.39 -12.60
N SER A 71 -3.72 -5.17 -13.79
CA SER A 71 -3.02 -4.65 -14.96
C SER A 71 -2.69 -3.14 -14.85
N SER A 72 -3.34 -2.44 -13.94
CA SER A 72 -3.09 -1.03 -13.63
C SER A 72 -3.60 -0.68 -12.24
N PHE A 73 -3.09 0.41 -11.66
CA PHE A 73 -3.59 0.95 -10.39
C PHE A 73 -5.08 1.35 -10.47
N TYR A 74 -5.53 1.82 -11.63
CA TYR A 74 -6.95 2.10 -11.87
C TYR A 74 -7.80 0.83 -11.71
N LYS A 75 -7.37 -0.30 -12.26
CA LYS A 75 -8.10 -1.58 -12.14
C LYS A 75 -8.14 -2.08 -10.69
N ALA A 76 -7.08 -1.86 -9.93
CA ALA A 76 -7.09 -2.10 -8.49
C ALA A 76 -8.10 -1.20 -7.77
N GLY A 77 -8.14 0.09 -8.13
CA GLY A 77 -9.12 1.04 -7.61
C GLY A 77 -10.58 0.64 -7.94
N GLU A 78 -10.87 0.23 -9.18
CA GLU A 78 -12.19 -0.28 -9.56
C GLU A 78 -12.59 -1.47 -8.67
N TRP A 79 -11.69 -2.41 -8.44
CA TRP A 79 -11.94 -3.55 -7.56
C TRP A 79 -12.16 -3.14 -6.10
N LEU A 80 -11.41 -2.14 -5.61
CA LEU A 80 -11.53 -1.63 -4.24
C LEU A 80 -12.83 -0.87 -3.96
N VAL A 81 -13.56 -0.42 -4.96
CA VAL A 81 -14.93 0.11 -4.77
C VAL A 81 -15.82 -0.94 -4.10
N GLY A 82 -15.63 -2.19 -4.47
CA GLY A 82 -16.36 -3.31 -3.92
C GLY A 82 -17.85 -3.31 -4.30
N GLU A 83 -18.54 -4.26 -3.76
CA GLU A 83 -19.99 -4.42 -3.93
C GLU A 83 -20.67 -4.31 -2.57
N ASN A 84 -21.62 -3.40 -2.41
CA ASN A 84 -22.29 -3.11 -1.14
C ASN A 84 -21.30 -2.84 0.04
N GLY A 85 -20.23 -2.09 -0.24
CA GLY A 85 -19.20 -1.75 0.74
C GLY A 85 -18.24 -2.89 1.10
N LYS A 86 -18.28 -4.01 0.37
CA LYS A 86 -17.40 -5.16 0.58
C LYS A 86 -16.56 -5.44 -0.66
N VAL A 87 -15.25 -5.41 -0.49
CA VAL A 87 -14.28 -5.84 -1.49
C VAL A 87 -14.06 -7.33 -1.33
N GLN A 88 -14.24 -8.08 -2.40
CA GLN A 88 -14.25 -9.55 -2.35
C GLN A 88 -13.34 -10.17 -3.41
N VAL A 89 -12.91 -11.39 -3.11
CA VAL A 89 -12.36 -12.35 -4.07
C VAL A 89 -13.23 -13.60 -4.11
N HIS A 90 -13.16 -14.31 -5.20
CA HIS A 90 -13.98 -15.51 -5.42
C HIS A 90 -13.11 -16.74 -5.54
N VAL A 91 -13.53 -17.82 -4.90
CA VAL A 91 -12.83 -19.10 -4.94
C VAL A 91 -13.82 -20.20 -5.32
N GLN A 92 -13.45 -21.02 -6.30
CA GLN A 92 -14.20 -22.22 -6.62
C GLN A 92 -13.69 -23.37 -5.73
N ARG A 93 -14.57 -23.85 -4.83
CA ARG A 93 -14.34 -25.03 -3.98
C ARG A 93 -15.34 -26.10 -4.41
N ASP A 94 -14.85 -27.16 -5.03
CA ASP A 94 -15.69 -28.21 -5.62
C ASP A 94 -16.82 -27.63 -6.51
N THR A 95 -18.07 -27.74 -6.08
CA THR A 95 -19.24 -27.24 -6.79
C THR A 95 -19.72 -25.86 -6.30
N GLU A 96 -19.12 -25.33 -5.23
CA GLU A 96 -19.51 -24.08 -4.60
C GLU A 96 -18.56 -22.95 -4.96
N ARG A 97 -19.11 -21.75 -5.19
CA ARG A 97 -18.35 -20.51 -5.35
C ARG A 97 -18.38 -19.72 -4.05
N LEU A 98 -17.23 -19.65 -3.38
CA LEU A 98 -17.07 -18.88 -2.16
C LEU A 98 -16.77 -17.41 -2.49
N HIS A 99 -17.38 -16.51 -1.73
CA HIS A 99 -17.16 -15.07 -1.79
C HIS A 99 -16.45 -14.61 -0.53
N LEU A 100 -15.13 -14.40 -0.59
CA LEU A 100 -14.32 -14.05 0.55
C LEU A 100 -14.13 -12.55 0.64
N VAL A 101 -14.45 -11.96 1.78
CA VAL A 101 -14.29 -10.51 2.03
C VAL A 101 -12.83 -10.22 2.32
N VAL A 102 -12.22 -9.37 1.50
CA VAL A 102 -10.88 -8.84 1.67
C VAL A 102 -10.91 -7.56 2.51
N MET A 103 -11.88 -6.68 2.23
CA MET A 103 -12.05 -5.43 2.95
C MET A 103 -13.54 -5.13 3.11
N ASN A 104 -13.91 -4.60 4.26
CA ASN A 104 -15.27 -4.11 4.50
C ASN A 104 -15.21 -2.63 4.87
N HIS A 105 -15.77 -1.78 4.05
CA HIS A 105 -15.76 -0.33 4.23
C HIS A 105 -16.54 0.15 5.47
N GLU A 106 -17.35 -0.72 6.07
CA GLU A 106 -17.99 -0.44 7.36
C GLU A 106 -17.05 -0.69 8.56
N HIS A 107 -15.94 -1.43 8.35
CA HIS A 107 -14.98 -1.80 9.38
C HIS A 107 -13.73 -0.91 9.40
N ILE A 108 -13.86 0.38 9.05
CA ILE A 108 -12.76 1.34 9.16
C ILE A 108 -12.47 1.59 10.65
N ALA A 109 -11.20 1.49 11.03
CA ALA A 109 -10.70 1.60 12.40
C ALA A 109 -11.18 0.52 13.37
N GLY A 110 -11.68 -0.60 12.88
CA GLY A 110 -12.16 -1.69 13.74
C GLY A 110 -12.66 -2.90 12.98
N GLY A 111 -13.37 -3.75 13.67
CA GLY A 111 -13.95 -4.97 13.11
C GLY A 111 -12.88 -5.93 12.58
N SER A 112 -12.95 -6.25 11.29
CA SER A 112 -12.02 -7.17 10.62
C SER A 112 -10.78 -6.49 10.02
N SER A 113 -10.59 -5.18 10.22
CA SER A 113 -9.47 -4.45 9.62
C SER A 113 -8.18 -4.63 10.41
N VAL A 114 -7.12 -5.00 9.69
CA VAL A 114 -5.76 -5.18 10.20
C VAL A 114 -4.86 -4.14 9.52
N TYR A 115 -4.06 -3.42 10.32
CA TYR A 115 -3.19 -2.35 9.87
C TYR A 115 -1.75 -2.68 10.18
N GLU A 116 -0.93 -2.82 9.15
CA GLU A 116 0.46 -3.24 9.27
C GLU A 116 1.37 -2.29 8.53
N VAL A 117 2.57 -2.07 9.05
CA VAL A 117 3.63 -1.31 8.39
C VAL A 117 4.86 -2.18 8.21
N ILE A 118 5.40 -2.18 7.01
CA ILE A 118 6.68 -2.82 6.66
C ILE A 118 7.66 -1.78 6.15
N ASN A 119 8.95 -2.11 6.21
CA ASN A 119 9.99 -1.28 5.64
C ASN A 119 11.09 -2.11 4.97
N GLN A 120 11.89 -1.45 4.14
CA GLN A 120 13.06 -2.03 3.49
C GLN A 120 12.74 -3.34 2.74
N TYR A 121 11.54 -3.41 2.16
CA TYR A 121 11.13 -4.53 1.34
C TYR A 121 11.97 -4.60 0.06
N SER A 122 12.56 -5.75 -0.21
CA SER A 122 13.34 -6.00 -1.43
C SER A 122 12.43 -6.49 -2.54
N ALA A 123 12.08 -5.60 -3.47
CA ALA A 123 11.36 -5.97 -4.69
C ALA A 123 12.31 -6.63 -5.68
N LEU A 124 12.64 -7.91 -5.47
CA LEU A 124 13.47 -8.67 -6.40
C LEU A 124 12.69 -8.95 -7.70
N LYS A 125 13.35 -8.75 -8.84
CA LYS A 125 12.93 -9.42 -10.07
C LYS A 125 13.47 -10.85 -10.03
N ASN A 126 12.68 -11.81 -10.51
CA ASN A 126 13.07 -13.22 -10.66
C ASN A 126 14.06 -13.47 -11.82
N ASP A 127 14.75 -12.45 -12.34
CA ASP A 127 15.71 -12.59 -13.44
C ASP A 127 17.13 -12.63 -12.87
N GLU A 128 17.75 -13.79 -12.97
CA GLU A 128 19.08 -14.17 -12.44
C GLU A 128 20.27 -13.39 -13.05
N GLU A 129 20.09 -12.39 -13.91
CA GLU A 129 21.19 -11.81 -14.70
C GLU A 129 21.66 -10.40 -14.30
N ASP A 130 21.07 -9.70 -13.33
CA ASP A 130 21.48 -8.32 -12.99
C ASP A 130 22.00 -8.17 -11.56
N THR A 131 23.27 -8.56 -11.37
CA THR A 131 23.97 -8.48 -10.06
C THR A 131 24.44 -7.07 -9.70
N THR A 132 24.21 -6.05 -10.50
CA THR A 132 24.80 -4.72 -10.32
C THR A 132 23.91 -3.70 -9.61
N SER A 133 22.63 -4.00 -9.33
CA SER A 133 21.68 -3.00 -8.81
C SER A 133 20.95 -3.40 -7.52
N GLU A 134 21.40 -4.41 -6.80
CA GLU A 134 20.71 -4.93 -5.60
C GLU A 134 20.52 -3.91 -4.46
N ARG A 135 21.35 -2.86 -4.39
CA ARG A 135 21.31 -1.89 -3.29
C ARG A 135 20.26 -0.78 -3.44
N ASP A 136 19.76 -0.54 -4.67
CA ASP A 136 18.89 0.60 -4.97
C ASP A 136 17.41 0.25 -5.11
N ARG A 137 17.00 -0.97 -4.76
CA ARG A 137 15.66 -1.50 -5.04
C ARG A 137 14.86 -1.84 -3.78
N ARG A 138 15.12 -1.14 -2.68
CA ARG A 138 14.36 -1.32 -1.45
C ARG A 138 13.28 -0.25 -1.36
N PHE A 139 12.08 -0.69 -1.09
CA PHE A 139 10.98 0.17 -0.72
C PHE A 139 11.18 0.68 0.71
N ASP A 140 11.13 2.00 0.91
CA ASP A 140 11.41 2.56 2.23
C ASP A 140 10.35 2.14 3.24
N VAL A 141 9.09 2.58 3.09
CA VAL A 141 8.00 2.24 4.01
C VAL A 141 6.74 1.92 3.21
N THR A 142 6.03 0.87 3.58
CA THR A 142 4.73 0.52 2.99
C THR A 142 3.70 0.24 4.07
N LEU A 143 2.51 0.84 3.93
CA LEU A 143 1.37 0.63 4.81
C LEU A 143 0.41 -0.36 4.16
N MET A 144 0.04 -1.37 4.93
CA MET A 144 -0.82 -2.46 4.47
C MET A 144 -2.14 -2.46 5.22
N ILE A 145 -3.23 -2.65 4.50
CA ILE A 145 -4.56 -2.85 5.07
C ILE A 145 -5.00 -4.26 4.71
N ASN A 146 -5.33 -5.05 5.72
CA ASN A 146 -5.68 -6.46 5.57
C ASN A 146 -4.65 -7.28 4.77
N GLY A 147 -3.37 -7.00 4.99
CA GLY A 147 -2.25 -7.68 4.32
C GLY A 147 -1.97 -7.22 2.90
N LEU A 148 -2.75 -6.27 2.33
CA LEU A 148 -2.50 -5.70 1.00
C LEU A 148 -1.75 -4.37 1.10
N PRO A 149 -0.65 -4.17 0.35
CA PRO A 149 0.02 -2.88 0.22
C PRO A 149 -0.92 -1.83 -0.37
N MET A 150 -1.23 -0.77 0.39
CA MET A 150 -2.15 0.29 -0.04
C MET A 150 -1.48 1.64 -0.21
N ILE A 151 -0.50 1.96 0.65
CA ILE A 151 0.20 3.24 0.63
C ILE A 151 1.70 2.96 0.64
N HIS A 152 2.41 3.49 -0.34
CA HIS A 152 3.87 3.41 -0.38
C HIS A 152 4.49 4.78 -0.15
N ILE A 153 5.49 4.84 0.71
CA ILE A 153 6.16 6.07 1.16
C ILE A 153 7.63 5.97 0.79
N GLU A 154 8.12 6.93 0.02
CA GLU A 154 9.53 7.05 -0.36
C GLU A 154 10.16 8.27 0.32
N LEU A 155 11.27 8.07 0.98
CA LEU A 155 11.93 9.05 1.82
C LEU A 155 13.27 9.49 1.24
N LYS A 156 13.60 10.75 1.44
CA LYS A 156 14.95 11.29 1.18
C LYS A 156 15.38 12.14 2.38
N ASN A 157 16.66 12.32 2.53
CA ASN A 157 17.15 13.25 3.56
C ASN A 157 16.91 14.70 3.13
N LYS A 158 16.88 15.62 4.10
CA LYS A 158 16.58 17.05 3.91
C LYS A 158 17.53 17.80 2.96
N GLN A 159 18.68 17.22 2.60
CA GLN A 159 19.59 17.81 1.62
C GLN A 159 19.12 17.59 0.18
N HIS A 160 18.13 16.74 -0.01
CA HIS A 160 17.55 16.42 -1.29
C HIS A 160 16.13 16.95 -1.38
N SER A 161 15.72 17.33 -2.58
CA SER A 161 14.31 17.61 -2.86
C SER A 161 13.51 16.31 -2.80
N TYR A 162 12.26 16.36 -2.30
CA TYR A 162 11.29 15.27 -2.39
C TYR A 162 11.05 14.79 -3.84
N MET A 163 11.38 15.63 -4.83
CA MET A 163 11.36 15.23 -6.24
C MET A 163 12.25 14.04 -6.57
N LYS A 164 13.34 13.82 -5.79
CA LYS A 164 14.15 12.60 -5.96
C LYS A 164 13.36 11.35 -5.58
N ALA A 165 12.57 11.40 -4.50
CA ALA A 165 11.68 10.33 -4.12
C ALA A 165 10.61 10.07 -5.20
N PHE A 166 10.00 11.13 -5.75
CA PHE A 166 9.07 11.04 -6.86
C PHE A 166 9.68 10.34 -8.09
N HIS A 167 10.86 10.74 -8.50
CA HIS A 167 11.55 10.11 -9.63
C HIS A 167 11.95 8.66 -9.35
N GLN A 168 12.21 8.32 -8.09
CA GLN A 168 12.48 6.94 -7.70
C GLN A 168 11.23 6.07 -7.81
N ILE A 169 10.07 6.53 -7.32
CA ILE A 169 8.78 5.84 -7.51
C ILE A 169 8.49 5.66 -9.01
N LYS A 170 8.62 6.73 -9.81
CA LYS A 170 8.40 6.65 -11.26
C LYS A 170 9.31 5.61 -11.91
N LYS A 171 10.57 5.56 -11.53
CA LYS A 171 11.53 4.54 -11.99
C LYS A 171 11.07 3.14 -11.60
N TYR A 172 10.66 2.93 -10.34
CA TYR A 172 10.20 1.63 -9.86
C TYR A 172 8.94 1.14 -10.61
N ILE A 173 8.01 2.04 -10.92
CA ILE A 173 6.83 1.70 -11.73
C ILE A 173 7.26 1.28 -13.13
N GLY A 174 8.13 2.05 -13.80
CA GLY A 174 8.66 1.72 -15.13
C GLY A 174 9.46 0.42 -15.17
N GLU A 175 10.08 0.03 -14.06
CA GLU A 175 10.78 -1.26 -13.89
C GLU A 175 9.82 -2.41 -13.49
N GLY A 176 8.51 -2.17 -13.38
CA GLY A 176 7.53 -3.18 -13.00
C GLY A 176 7.65 -3.67 -11.55
N LYS A 177 8.11 -2.81 -10.62
CA LYS A 177 8.25 -3.18 -9.20
C LYS A 177 6.93 -3.21 -8.43
N PHE A 178 5.93 -2.50 -8.93
CA PHE A 178 4.57 -2.50 -8.38
C PHE A 178 3.69 -3.51 -9.13
N THR A 179 4.12 -4.78 -9.13
CA THR A 179 3.39 -5.93 -9.67
C THR A 179 3.08 -6.93 -8.57
N GLY A 180 2.42 -8.04 -8.86
CA GLY A 180 2.01 -9.01 -7.87
C GLY A 180 1.15 -8.34 -6.79
N ILE A 181 1.43 -8.62 -5.52
CA ILE A 181 0.68 -8.05 -4.39
C ILE A 181 0.75 -6.51 -4.33
N PHE A 182 1.85 -5.91 -4.83
CA PHE A 182 2.01 -4.45 -4.86
C PHE A 182 1.20 -3.76 -5.97
N SER A 183 0.57 -4.50 -6.87
CA SER A 183 -0.35 -3.92 -7.86
C SER A 183 -1.61 -3.28 -7.23
N ALA A 184 -1.87 -3.58 -5.96
CA ALA A 184 -2.98 -3.02 -5.19
C ALA A 184 -2.72 -1.60 -4.63
N VAL A 185 -1.49 -1.09 -4.67
CA VAL A 185 -1.14 0.25 -4.16
C VAL A 185 -2.02 1.33 -4.78
N GLN A 186 -2.56 2.22 -3.95
CA GLN A 186 -3.48 3.28 -4.38
C GLN A 186 -2.90 4.69 -4.16
N MET A 187 -2.01 4.86 -3.20
CA MET A 187 -1.44 6.16 -2.86
C MET A 187 0.07 6.09 -2.69
N PHE A 188 0.73 7.10 -3.21
CA PHE A 188 2.15 7.36 -2.97
C PHE A 188 2.34 8.59 -2.09
N VAL A 189 3.33 8.51 -1.22
CA VAL A 189 3.80 9.63 -0.39
C VAL A 189 5.29 9.81 -0.64
N VAL A 190 5.72 11.05 -0.81
CA VAL A 190 7.14 11.40 -0.95
C VAL A 190 7.51 12.47 0.06
N SER A 191 8.64 12.29 0.73
CA SER A 191 9.10 13.27 1.70
C SER A 191 10.63 13.35 1.78
N ASN A 192 11.13 14.53 2.14
CA ASN A 192 12.51 14.73 2.53
C ASN A 192 12.68 15.11 4.02
N GLY A 193 11.61 14.87 4.79
CA GLY A 193 11.55 15.18 6.22
C GLY A 193 10.95 16.55 6.54
N VAL A 194 11.00 17.52 5.61
CA VAL A 194 10.49 18.88 5.81
C VAL A 194 9.45 19.29 4.77
N ASP A 195 9.46 18.63 3.61
CA ASP A 195 8.47 18.78 2.55
C ASP A 195 7.87 17.40 2.24
N THR A 196 6.57 17.27 2.44
CA THR A 196 5.80 16.04 2.20
C THR A 196 4.71 16.30 1.18
N LYS A 197 4.61 15.40 0.21
CA LYS A 197 3.58 15.39 -0.82
C LYS A 197 2.99 14.00 -0.96
N TYR A 198 1.73 13.94 -1.41
CA TYR A 198 1.06 12.69 -1.72
C TYR A 198 0.33 12.79 -3.06
N PHE A 199 0.08 11.67 -3.68
CA PHE A 199 -0.61 11.57 -4.96
C PHE A 199 -1.17 10.18 -5.17
N ALA A 200 -2.21 10.09 -5.99
CA ALA A 200 -2.80 8.82 -6.39
C ALA A 200 -1.82 7.99 -7.24
N ALA A 201 -1.88 6.68 -7.11
CA ALA A 201 -1.06 5.78 -7.90
C ALA A 201 -1.46 5.82 -9.39
N ALA A 202 -0.47 5.89 -10.26
CA ALA A 202 -0.66 5.94 -11.71
C ALA A 202 0.53 5.28 -12.42
N GLY A 203 0.36 4.93 -13.68
CA GLY A 203 1.43 4.40 -14.52
C GLY A 203 2.59 5.41 -14.69
N ASP A 204 3.78 4.94 -15.02
CA ASP A 204 4.99 5.77 -15.13
C ASP A 204 4.85 6.91 -16.16
N THR A 205 4.14 6.67 -17.26
CA THR A 205 3.84 7.68 -18.29
C THR A 205 2.79 8.68 -17.86
N GLU A 206 1.93 8.33 -16.90
CA GLU A 206 0.84 9.15 -16.39
C GLU A 206 1.26 9.99 -15.18
N LEU A 207 2.28 9.56 -14.44
CA LEU A 207 2.79 10.29 -13.28
C LEU A 207 3.34 11.66 -13.67
N ASN A 208 2.71 12.70 -13.11
CA ASN A 208 3.07 14.09 -13.32
C ASN A 208 3.20 14.81 -11.97
N PRO A 209 4.32 15.53 -11.71
CA PRO A 209 4.49 16.28 -10.47
C PRO A 209 3.38 17.29 -10.18
N LYS A 210 2.65 17.74 -11.20
CA LYS A 210 1.52 18.68 -11.05
C LYS A 210 0.33 18.06 -10.30
N PHE A 211 0.25 16.74 -10.21
CA PHE A 211 -0.80 16.04 -9.47
C PHE A 211 -0.41 15.74 -8.02
N MET A 212 0.80 16.12 -7.60
CA MET A 212 1.18 16.01 -6.20
C MET A 212 0.48 17.08 -5.37
N SER A 213 -0.19 16.66 -4.31
CA SER A 213 -0.87 17.51 -3.35
C SER A 213 -0.07 17.65 -2.07
N GLY A 214 -0.18 18.81 -1.42
CA GLY A 214 0.23 19.02 -0.04
C GLY A 214 -0.99 18.94 0.87
N TRP A 215 -0.79 18.51 2.11
CA TRP A 215 -1.84 18.54 3.11
C TRP A 215 -1.92 19.91 3.78
N VAL A 216 -3.12 20.31 4.17
CA VAL A 216 -3.36 21.50 4.99
C VAL A 216 -4.18 21.11 6.22
N ASP A 217 -3.96 21.78 7.32
CA ASP A 217 -4.76 21.61 8.51
C ASP A 217 -6.16 22.31 8.38
N ARG A 218 -6.95 22.27 9.43
CA ARG A 218 -8.29 22.87 9.47
C ARG A 218 -8.29 24.39 9.29
N ASP A 219 -7.17 25.04 9.61
CA ASP A 219 -6.96 26.49 9.49
C ASP A 219 -6.28 26.88 8.16
N ASN A 220 -6.17 25.92 7.21
CA ASN A 220 -5.48 26.05 5.94
C ASN A 220 -3.97 26.29 6.04
N ASN A 221 -3.33 25.95 7.18
CA ASN A 221 -1.87 25.99 7.26
C ASN A 221 -1.28 24.74 6.59
N PRO A 222 -0.21 24.89 5.78
CA PRO A 222 0.46 23.75 5.17
C PRO A 222 1.07 22.80 6.23
N VAL A 223 0.77 21.50 6.11
CA VAL A 223 1.38 20.43 6.90
C VAL A 223 2.49 19.81 6.03
N THR A 224 3.70 20.31 6.19
CA THR A 224 4.85 19.91 5.36
C THR A 224 5.78 18.91 6.04
N ASP A 225 5.92 18.97 7.36
CA ASP A 225 6.70 18.02 8.14
C ASP A 225 6.11 16.62 8.02
N TYR A 226 6.96 15.62 7.80
CA TYR A 226 6.52 14.23 7.55
C TYR A 226 5.89 13.55 8.77
N ILE A 227 6.28 13.93 9.99
CA ILE A 227 5.68 13.41 11.22
C ILE A 227 4.30 14.03 11.43
N ASP A 228 4.14 15.33 11.21
CA ASP A 228 2.85 15.99 11.31
C ASP A 228 1.89 15.53 10.20
N PHE A 229 2.42 15.24 9.02
CA PHE A 229 1.67 14.57 7.95
C PHE A 229 1.23 13.16 8.39
N ALA A 230 2.11 12.37 8.99
CA ALA A 230 1.77 11.04 9.49
C ALA A 230 0.65 11.09 10.55
N LYS A 231 0.70 12.04 11.48
CA LYS A 231 -0.35 12.26 12.48
C LYS A 231 -1.69 12.71 11.88
N SER A 232 -1.67 13.37 10.73
CA SER A 232 -2.87 13.95 10.11
C SER A 232 -3.51 13.03 9.08
N VAL A 233 -2.70 12.31 8.28
CA VAL A 233 -3.15 11.57 7.09
C VAL A 233 -2.90 10.07 7.21
N LEU A 234 -1.76 9.67 7.81
CA LEU A 234 -1.36 8.26 7.86
C LEU A 234 -1.81 7.54 9.13
N ARG A 235 -2.50 8.20 10.04
CA ARG A 235 -3.12 7.54 11.20
C ARG A 235 -4.44 6.85 10.80
N ILE A 236 -4.92 5.97 11.66
CA ILE A 236 -6.23 5.33 11.51
C ILE A 236 -7.28 6.17 12.29
N PRO A 237 -8.44 6.50 11.71
CA PRO A 237 -9.01 5.94 10.46
C PRO A 237 -8.59 6.63 9.15
N GLU A 238 -7.96 7.79 9.20
CA GLU A 238 -7.77 8.70 8.05
C GLU A 238 -7.09 8.00 6.87
N ALA A 239 -6.02 7.23 7.10
CA ALA A 239 -5.33 6.50 6.04
C ALA A 239 -6.24 5.49 5.32
N HIS A 240 -7.09 4.78 6.07
CA HIS A 240 -8.04 3.86 5.46
C HIS A 240 -9.14 4.60 4.70
N GLU A 241 -9.63 5.71 5.23
CA GLU A 241 -10.63 6.55 4.55
C GLU A 241 -10.09 7.14 3.24
N MET A 242 -8.82 7.56 3.21
CA MET A 242 -8.17 8.03 1.98
C MET A 242 -8.26 6.98 0.87
N ILE A 243 -8.03 5.71 1.19
CA ILE A 243 -8.09 4.62 0.23
C ILE A 243 -9.54 4.24 -0.12
N ALA A 244 -10.41 4.10 0.90
CA ALA A 244 -11.73 3.51 0.71
C ALA A 244 -12.83 4.52 0.33
N ARG A 245 -12.64 5.82 0.63
CA ARG A 245 -13.70 6.83 0.49
C ARG A 245 -13.31 8.05 -0.32
N TYR A 246 -12.03 8.42 -0.34
CA TYR A 246 -11.58 9.67 -0.97
C TYR A 246 -10.83 9.45 -2.29
N THR A 247 -10.52 8.20 -2.65
CA THR A 247 -10.01 7.88 -3.98
C THR A 247 -11.13 8.01 -5.01
N VAL A 248 -10.91 8.85 -6.01
CA VAL A 248 -11.86 9.07 -7.11
C VAL A 248 -11.37 8.33 -8.35
N LEU A 249 -12.29 7.65 -9.03
CA LEU A 249 -12.05 6.97 -10.29
C LEU A 249 -12.46 7.88 -11.46
N ASP A 250 -11.47 8.35 -12.23
CA ASP A 250 -11.70 9.03 -13.51
C ASP A 250 -11.90 7.97 -14.60
N GLU A 251 -13.16 7.66 -14.91
CA GLU A 251 -13.50 6.61 -15.87
C GLU A 251 -13.08 6.94 -17.31
N ASP A 252 -13.05 8.21 -17.66
CA ASP A 252 -12.67 8.65 -19.02
C ASP A 252 -11.16 8.52 -19.21
N ALA A 253 -10.38 8.99 -18.26
CA ALA A 253 -8.93 8.94 -18.31
C ALA A 253 -8.33 7.61 -17.78
N LYS A 254 -9.16 6.71 -17.20
CA LYS A 254 -8.73 5.44 -16.58
C LYS A 254 -7.63 5.61 -15.53
N ARG A 255 -7.78 6.62 -14.68
CA ARG A 255 -6.81 6.96 -13.63
C ARG A 255 -7.49 7.19 -12.28
N LEU A 256 -6.66 7.14 -11.22
CA LEU A 256 -7.03 7.52 -9.86
C LEU A 256 -6.77 9.01 -9.63
N ILE A 257 -7.59 9.63 -8.78
CA ILE A 257 -7.45 11.00 -8.32
C ILE A 257 -7.58 11.03 -6.79
#